data_f112f77f61f3fd8cd590d190df56010a
#
_entry.id   f112f77f61f3fd8cd590d190df56010a
#
_cell.length_a   1.000
_cell.length_b   1.000
_cell.length_c   1.000
_cell.angle_alpha   90.00
_cell.angle_beta   90.00
_cell.angle_gamma   90.00
#
_symmetry.space_group_name_H-M   'P 1'
#
loop_
_entity.id
_entity.type
_entity.pdbx_description
1 polymer ?
#
loop_
_entity_poly.entity_id
_entity_poly.type
_entity_poly.pdbx_seq_one_letter_code
_entity_poly.pdbx_strand_id
1 'polypeptide(L)'
;MSQHLTPRGPPADGSVAPVPDYSPDPQVVPYLLYEDAGTAMDWLISAFGFTERVRDQLSDGTVRHGELLLDGGGVIMLGSPGAGFRGPAKLGEVTQLQCVTVTDLMAHRERARAAGGDVSEISFRAGRARSYTVDDPEGHRWYFSEPL
;
A
#
# COMPACT_ATOMS: atom_id res chain seq x y z
N MET A 1 -13.78 -24.38 -3.59
CA MET A 1 -13.55 -24.97 -2.25
C MET A 1 -13.29 -23.84 -1.27
N SER A 2 -14.28 -23.52 -0.44
CA SER A 2 -14.12 -22.53 0.64
C SER A 2 -13.27 -23.16 1.73
N GLN A 3 -12.06 -22.63 1.94
CA GLN A 3 -11.30 -22.97 3.13
C GLN A 3 -11.86 -22.12 4.29
N HIS A 4 -12.47 -22.78 5.26
CA HIS A 4 -12.83 -22.18 6.53
C HIS A 4 -11.53 -21.76 7.24
N LEU A 5 -11.34 -20.45 7.36
CA LEU A 5 -10.37 -19.88 8.30
C LEU A 5 -10.87 -20.19 9.71
N THR A 6 -10.17 -21.06 10.40
CA THR A 6 -10.41 -21.30 11.84
C THR A 6 -10.03 -20.01 12.58
N PRO A 7 -10.93 -19.43 13.37
CA PRO A 7 -10.58 -18.26 14.18
C PRO A 7 -9.47 -18.64 15.16
N ARG A 8 -8.41 -17.84 15.21
CA ARG A 8 -7.41 -17.98 16.27
C ARG A 8 -8.08 -17.73 17.61
N GLY A 9 -7.85 -18.62 18.56
CA GLY A 9 -8.31 -18.44 19.93
C GLY A 9 -7.72 -17.16 20.58
N PRO A 10 -8.29 -16.72 21.70
CA PRO A 10 -7.83 -15.51 22.38
C PRO A 10 -6.34 -15.63 22.77
N PRO A 11 -5.61 -14.50 22.77
CA PRO A 11 -4.20 -14.50 23.16
C PRO A 11 -4.05 -14.95 24.62
N ALA A 12 -3.01 -15.74 24.89
CA ALA A 12 -2.76 -16.37 26.19
C ALA A 12 -2.37 -15.37 27.31
N ASP A 13 -2.14 -14.11 26.98
CA ASP A 13 -1.71 -13.04 27.90
C ASP A 13 -2.88 -12.23 28.51
N GLY A 14 -4.12 -12.60 28.21
CA GLY A 14 -5.31 -11.88 28.68
C GLY A 14 -5.54 -10.53 28.00
N SER A 15 -4.77 -10.17 26.97
CA SER A 15 -5.04 -8.98 26.17
C SER A 15 -6.29 -9.21 25.30
N VAL A 16 -7.16 -8.21 25.22
CA VAL A 16 -8.28 -8.24 24.28
C VAL A 16 -7.70 -8.04 22.88
N ALA A 17 -7.85 -9.05 22.01
CA ALA A 17 -7.49 -8.89 20.60
C ALA A 17 -8.24 -7.67 20.04
N PRO A 18 -7.57 -6.81 19.21
CA PRO A 18 -8.27 -5.72 18.57
C PRO A 18 -9.47 -6.27 17.80
N VAL A 19 -10.65 -5.66 18.01
CA VAL A 19 -11.85 -6.00 17.25
C VAL A 19 -11.54 -5.71 15.77
N PRO A 20 -11.69 -6.70 14.86
CA PRO A 20 -11.50 -6.44 13.46
C PRO A 20 -12.40 -5.28 13.02
N ASP A 21 -11.84 -4.34 12.29
CA ASP A 21 -12.62 -3.27 11.68
C ASP A 21 -13.43 -3.86 10.53
N TYR A 22 -14.71 -4.08 10.77
CA TYR A 22 -15.67 -4.55 9.77
C TYR A 22 -16.32 -3.40 9.01
N SER A 23 -15.76 -2.19 9.07
CA SER A 23 -16.24 -1.09 8.25
C SER A 23 -16.23 -1.51 6.77
N PRO A 24 -17.29 -1.19 5.99
CA PRO A 24 -17.28 -1.49 4.56
C PRO A 24 -16.09 -0.82 3.89
N ASP A 25 -15.46 -1.51 2.95
CA ASP A 25 -14.42 -0.93 2.13
C ASP A 25 -14.99 0.26 1.32
N PRO A 26 -14.15 1.23 0.94
CA PRO A 26 -14.56 2.26 -0.01
C PRO A 26 -15.12 1.63 -1.29
N GLN A 27 -16.06 2.32 -1.93
CA GLN A 27 -16.71 1.81 -3.15
C GLN A 27 -15.70 1.51 -4.26
N VAL A 28 -14.63 2.29 -4.35
CA VAL A 28 -13.53 2.04 -5.29
C VAL A 28 -12.29 1.74 -4.47
N VAL A 29 -11.70 0.57 -4.72
CA VAL A 29 -10.46 0.13 -4.08
C VAL A 29 -9.46 -0.18 -5.19
N PRO A 30 -8.31 0.51 -5.24
CA PRO A 30 -7.24 0.14 -6.15
C PRO A 30 -6.76 -1.28 -5.89
N TYR A 31 -6.57 -2.05 -6.94
CA TYR A 31 -5.93 -3.36 -6.89
C TYR A 31 -4.67 -3.30 -7.74
N LEU A 32 -3.51 -3.29 -7.09
CA LEU A 32 -2.22 -3.16 -7.76
C LEU A 32 -1.61 -4.53 -8.02
N LEU A 33 -1.13 -4.72 -9.22
CA LEU A 33 -0.47 -5.96 -9.61
C LEU A 33 1.04 -5.80 -9.52
N TYR A 34 1.68 -6.71 -8.81
CA TYR A 34 3.12 -6.74 -8.59
C TYR A 34 3.72 -8.07 -9.04
N GLU A 35 4.96 -8.02 -9.48
CA GLU A 35 5.73 -9.24 -9.75
C GLU A 35 6.01 -9.98 -8.44
N ASP A 36 6.32 -9.24 -7.37
CA ASP A 36 6.52 -9.74 -6.01
C ASP A 36 5.70 -8.89 -5.02
N ALA A 37 4.45 -9.28 -4.81
CA ALA A 37 3.54 -8.56 -3.95
C ALA A 37 3.99 -8.54 -2.48
N GLY A 38 4.65 -9.59 -1.99
CA GLY A 38 5.14 -9.64 -0.62
C GLY A 38 6.21 -8.58 -0.34
N THR A 39 7.21 -8.49 -1.20
CA THR A 39 8.24 -7.46 -1.12
C THR A 39 7.64 -6.05 -1.30
N ALA A 40 6.68 -5.90 -2.21
CA ALA A 40 5.98 -4.64 -2.40
C ALA A 40 5.22 -4.21 -1.15
N MET A 41 4.50 -5.13 -0.50
CA MET A 41 3.80 -4.84 0.77
C MET A 41 4.76 -4.33 1.84
N ASP A 42 5.87 -5.02 2.04
CA ASP A 42 6.86 -4.65 3.05
C ASP A 42 7.42 -3.26 2.79
N TRP A 43 7.69 -2.94 1.53
CA TRP A 43 8.18 -1.62 1.15
C TRP A 43 7.12 -0.53 1.36
N LEU A 44 5.88 -0.76 0.93
CA LEU A 44 4.78 0.20 1.08
C LEU A 44 4.50 0.51 2.57
N ILE A 45 4.56 -0.50 3.42
CA ILE A 45 4.43 -0.32 4.88
C ILE A 45 5.58 0.53 5.41
N SER A 46 6.81 0.22 5.04
CA SER A 46 8.00 0.95 5.49
C SER A 46 8.04 2.38 4.97
N ALA A 47 7.78 2.58 3.68
CA ALA A 47 7.93 3.86 3.02
C ALA A 47 6.76 4.82 3.26
N PHE A 48 5.54 4.30 3.28
CA PHE A 48 4.32 5.12 3.33
C PHE A 48 3.56 5.00 4.65
N GLY A 49 3.96 4.09 5.53
CA GLY A 49 3.32 3.91 6.82
C GLY A 49 1.96 3.23 6.77
N PHE A 50 1.65 2.51 5.70
CA PHE A 50 0.42 1.75 5.61
C PHE A 50 0.41 0.62 6.62
N THR A 51 -0.78 0.17 7.02
CA THR A 51 -0.97 -0.92 7.97
C THR A 51 -1.45 -2.16 7.23
N GLU A 52 -0.82 -3.31 7.48
CA GLU A 52 -1.25 -4.58 6.91
C GLU A 52 -2.58 -5.03 7.53
N ARG A 53 -3.54 -5.38 6.68
CA ARG A 53 -4.81 -5.98 7.09
C ARG A 53 -4.89 -7.47 6.73
N VAL A 54 -4.47 -7.83 5.53
CA VAL A 54 -4.50 -9.20 5.02
C VAL A 54 -3.20 -9.49 4.27
N ARG A 55 -2.66 -10.68 4.50
CA ARG A 55 -1.56 -11.24 3.70
C ARG A 55 -1.84 -12.72 3.45
N ASP A 56 -2.37 -13.01 2.27
CA ASP A 56 -2.61 -14.40 1.84
C ASP A 56 -1.34 -14.93 1.15
N GLN A 57 -0.52 -15.62 1.93
CA GLN A 57 0.79 -16.11 1.53
C GLN A 57 0.76 -17.61 1.28
N LEU A 58 1.29 -18.02 0.14
CA LEU A 58 1.47 -19.43 -0.20
C LEU A 58 2.68 -20.01 0.55
N SER A 59 2.80 -21.34 0.54
CA SER A 59 3.89 -22.04 1.22
C SER A 59 5.28 -21.71 0.67
N ASP A 60 5.37 -21.27 -0.58
CA ASP A 60 6.62 -20.84 -1.22
C ASP A 60 6.99 -19.38 -0.93
N GLY A 61 6.19 -18.65 -0.13
CA GLY A 61 6.39 -17.27 0.21
C GLY A 61 5.70 -16.26 -0.73
N THR A 62 5.12 -16.71 -1.83
CA THR A 62 4.39 -15.85 -2.76
C THR A 62 3.15 -15.27 -2.09
N VAL A 63 2.96 -13.95 -2.14
CA VAL A 63 1.73 -13.30 -1.71
C VAL A 63 0.76 -13.22 -2.87
N ARG A 64 -0.29 -14.00 -2.77
CA ARG A 64 -1.34 -14.06 -3.78
C ARG A 64 -2.30 -12.88 -3.68
N HIS A 65 -2.60 -12.44 -2.47
CA HIS A 65 -3.47 -11.31 -2.18
C HIS A 65 -3.05 -10.63 -0.89
N GLY A 66 -2.98 -9.32 -0.91
CA GLY A 66 -2.70 -8.50 0.25
C GLY A 66 -3.62 -7.30 0.32
N GLU A 67 -3.82 -6.79 1.54
CA GLU A 67 -4.61 -5.60 1.79
C GLU A 67 -3.90 -4.70 2.78
N LEU A 68 -3.82 -3.43 2.45
CA LEU A 68 -3.20 -2.39 3.26
C LEU A 68 -4.23 -1.30 3.58
N LEU A 69 -4.19 -0.84 4.83
CA LEU A 69 -5.02 0.27 5.30
C LEU A 69 -4.20 1.57 5.34
N LEU A 70 -4.83 2.65 4.93
CA LEU A 70 -4.32 4.00 5.02
C LEU A 70 -4.96 4.71 6.23
N ASP A 71 -4.25 5.66 6.84
CA ASP A 71 -4.72 6.37 8.04
C ASP A 71 -6.09 7.02 7.87
N GLY A 72 -6.42 7.52 6.71
CA GLY A 72 -7.71 8.17 6.45
C GLY A 72 -8.87 7.21 6.15
N GLY A 73 -8.66 5.89 6.26
CA GLY A 73 -9.68 4.88 5.96
C GLY A 73 -9.63 4.36 4.52
N GLY A 74 -8.66 4.80 3.72
CA GLY A 74 -8.44 4.22 2.40
C GLY A 74 -7.91 2.79 2.48
N VAL A 75 -8.13 2.03 1.42
CA VAL A 75 -7.70 0.64 1.28
C VAL A 75 -6.98 0.47 -0.04
N ILE A 76 -5.83 -0.20 0.00
CA ILE A 76 -5.11 -0.66 -1.19
C ILE A 76 -5.08 -2.18 -1.14
N MET A 77 -5.47 -2.81 -2.22
CA MET A 77 -5.30 -4.25 -2.43
C MET A 77 -4.20 -4.50 -3.44
N LEU A 78 -3.52 -5.63 -3.33
CA LEU A 78 -2.45 -6.00 -4.24
C LEU A 78 -2.29 -7.50 -4.31
N GLY A 79 -1.64 -7.94 -5.38
CA GLY A 79 -1.35 -9.37 -5.56
C GLY A 79 -0.37 -9.62 -6.69
N SER A 80 0.16 -10.83 -6.72
CA SER A 80 1.05 -11.32 -7.79
C SER A 80 0.24 -12.18 -8.75
N PRO A 81 0.09 -11.78 -10.04
CA PRO A 81 -0.68 -12.57 -11.01
C PRO A 81 -0.03 -13.90 -11.39
N GLY A 82 1.26 -14.04 -11.17
CA GLY A 82 2.01 -15.25 -11.49
C GLY A 82 3.21 -15.00 -12.42
N ALA A 83 3.85 -16.09 -12.83
CA ALA A 83 5.02 -16.05 -13.69
C ALA A 83 4.71 -15.35 -15.03
N GLY A 84 5.67 -14.54 -15.50
CA GLY A 84 5.55 -13.82 -16.75
C GLY A 84 4.86 -12.46 -16.66
N PHE A 85 4.26 -12.11 -15.52
CA PHE A 85 3.75 -10.77 -15.30
C PHE A 85 4.91 -9.77 -15.23
N ARG A 86 4.74 -8.63 -15.89
CA ARG A 86 5.72 -7.52 -15.89
C ARG A 86 5.04 -6.25 -15.40
N GLY A 87 5.64 -5.63 -14.39
CA GLY A 87 5.18 -4.37 -13.83
C GLY A 87 5.63 -3.15 -14.63
N PRO A 88 5.18 -1.94 -14.21
CA PRO A 88 5.45 -0.70 -14.93
C PRO A 88 6.93 -0.41 -15.18
N ALA A 89 7.81 -0.71 -14.23
CA ALA A 89 9.26 -0.46 -14.41
C ALA A 89 9.83 -1.25 -15.58
N LYS A 90 9.40 -2.49 -15.78
CA LYS A 90 9.86 -3.32 -16.90
C LYS A 90 9.18 -2.96 -18.22
N LEU A 91 7.93 -2.51 -18.16
CA LEU A 91 7.19 -2.08 -19.34
C LEU A 91 7.60 -0.67 -19.81
N GLY A 92 8.18 0.13 -18.90
CA GLY A 92 8.58 1.51 -19.19
C GLY A 92 7.43 2.51 -19.21
N GLU A 93 6.25 2.14 -18.75
CA GLU A 93 5.05 2.98 -18.79
C GLU A 93 4.26 2.90 -17.48
N VAL A 94 3.69 4.04 -17.10
CA VAL A 94 2.73 4.15 -16.00
C VAL A 94 1.41 4.61 -16.57
N THR A 95 0.35 3.84 -16.30
CA THR A 95 -1.00 4.13 -16.84
C THR A 95 -1.95 4.62 -15.77
N GLN A 96 -1.54 4.66 -14.51
CA GLN A 96 -2.39 5.04 -13.38
C GLN A 96 -1.56 5.66 -12.26
N LEU A 97 -2.13 6.64 -11.57
CA LEU A 97 -1.59 7.23 -10.34
C LEU A 97 -2.48 6.83 -9.16
N GLN A 98 -1.84 6.56 -8.03
CA GLN A 98 -2.53 6.46 -6.75
C GLN A 98 -2.42 7.83 -6.06
N CYS A 99 -3.54 8.54 -5.94
CA CYS A 99 -3.57 9.85 -5.29
C CYS A 99 -4.00 9.69 -3.84
N VAL A 100 -3.15 10.06 -2.91
CA VAL A 100 -3.36 9.88 -1.47
C VAL A 100 -3.19 11.22 -0.76
N THR A 101 -4.15 11.55 0.09
CA THR A 101 -4.06 12.72 0.97
C THR A 101 -3.37 12.33 2.27
N VAL A 102 -2.42 13.14 2.71
CA VAL A 102 -1.68 12.94 3.98
C VAL A 102 -1.73 14.22 4.82
N THR A 103 -1.47 14.08 6.12
CA THR A 103 -1.54 15.22 7.06
C THR A 103 -0.21 15.96 7.21
N ASP A 104 0.92 15.27 7.03
CA ASP A 104 2.27 15.85 7.11
C ASP A 104 3.08 15.40 5.91
N LEU A 105 3.02 16.18 4.85
CA LEU A 105 3.67 15.84 3.59
C LEU A 105 5.19 15.77 3.69
N MET A 106 5.79 16.69 4.46
CA MET A 106 7.25 16.75 4.57
C MET A 106 7.79 15.50 5.28
N ALA A 107 7.17 15.10 6.38
CA ALA A 107 7.55 13.87 7.10
C ALA A 107 7.29 12.62 6.25
N HIS A 108 6.18 12.59 5.52
CA HIS A 108 5.84 11.48 4.63
C HIS A 108 6.88 11.34 3.52
N ARG A 109 7.24 12.44 2.87
CA ARG A 109 8.26 12.46 1.82
C ARG A 109 9.62 11.97 2.32
N GLU A 110 10.04 12.43 3.48
CA GLU A 110 11.32 12.04 4.09
C GLU A 110 11.34 10.53 4.42
N ARG A 111 10.24 10.01 4.92
CA ARG A 111 10.10 8.57 5.18
C ARG A 111 10.21 7.75 3.89
N ALA A 112 9.53 8.17 2.85
CA ALA A 112 9.60 7.51 1.54
C ALA A 112 11.01 7.57 0.95
N ARG A 113 11.69 8.72 1.06
CA ARG A 113 13.07 8.89 0.62
C ARG A 113 14.02 7.97 1.39
N ALA A 114 13.89 7.91 2.71
CA ALA A 114 14.72 7.06 3.57
C ALA A 114 14.54 5.56 3.28
N ALA A 115 13.37 5.16 2.81
CA ALA A 115 13.09 3.78 2.37
C ALA A 115 13.61 3.47 0.95
N GLY A 116 14.28 4.42 0.31
CA GLY A 116 14.85 4.26 -1.03
C GLY A 116 13.93 4.69 -2.17
N GLY A 117 12.82 5.35 -1.88
CA GLY A 117 11.93 5.89 -2.91
C GLY A 117 12.57 7.03 -3.69
N ASP A 118 12.34 7.05 -5.00
CA ASP A 118 12.74 8.16 -5.87
C ASP A 118 11.66 9.24 -5.80
N VAL A 119 11.84 10.18 -4.86
CA VAL A 119 10.86 11.21 -4.56
C VAL A 119 11.12 12.46 -5.41
N SER A 120 10.04 13.06 -5.94
CA SER A 120 10.12 14.34 -6.61
C SER A 120 10.35 15.49 -5.63
N GLU A 121 10.69 16.67 -6.17
CA GLU A 121 10.60 17.91 -5.43
C GLU A 121 9.16 18.20 -5.02
N ILE A 122 8.98 19.05 -3.98
CA ILE A 122 7.67 19.49 -3.57
C ILE A 122 7.10 20.45 -4.62
N SER A 123 5.88 20.19 -5.06
CA SER A 123 5.10 21.06 -5.95
C SER A 123 3.97 21.72 -5.19
N PHE A 124 3.64 22.95 -5.62
CA PHE A 124 2.51 23.71 -5.08
C PHE A 124 1.46 23.88 -6.18
N ARG A 125 0.23 23.51 -5.87
CA ARG A 125 -0.92 23.94 -6.68
C ARG A 125 -1.48 25.23 -6.11
N ALA A 126 -1.56 26.24 -6.94
CA ALA A 126 -2.09 27.58 -6.67
C ALA A 126 -3.03 27.67 -5.45
N GLY A 127 -2.50 27.91 -4.26
CA GLY A 127 -3.25 28.15 -3.02
C GLY A 127 -4.05 26.97 -2.44
N ARG A 128 -3.90 25.75 -2.96
CA ARG A 128 -4.78 24.63 -2.57
C ARG A 128 -4.11 23.44 -1.94
N ALA A 129 -2.92 23.08 -2.38
CA ALA A 129 -2.22 21.90 -1.88
C ALA A 129 -0.75 21.94 -2.25
N ARG A 130 0.05 21.26 -1.45
CA ARG A 130 1.41 20.88 -1.83
C ARG A 130 1.47 19.37 -2.01
N SER A 131 2.38 18.90 -2.86
CA SER A 131 2.42 17.50 -3.27
C SER A 131 3.82 17.06 -3.66
N TYR A 132 4.01 15.75 -3.69
CA TYR A 132 5.16 15.12 -4.34
C TYR A 132 4.72 13.79 -4.96
N THR A 133 5.54 13.28 -5.87
CA THR A 133 5.37 11.96 -6.45
C THR A 133 6.54 11.05 -6.09
N VAL A 134 6.27 9.76 -6.07
CA VAL A 134 7.28 8.72 -5.87
C VAL A 134 6.86 7.47 -6.62
N ASP A 135 7.80 6.82 -7.29
CA ASP A 135 7.60 5.50 -7.86
C ASP A 135 8.04 4.45 -6.84
N ASP A 136 7.24 3.41 -6.66
CA ASP A 136 7.64 2.29 -5.84
C ASP A 136 8.66 1.41 -6.59
N PRO A 137 9.28 0.41 -5.95
CA PRO A 137 10.35 -0.38 -6.58
C PRO A 137 9.95 -1.10 -7.87
N GLU A 138 8.66 -1.37 -8.08
CA GLU A 138 8.17 -1.97 -9.33
C GLU A 138 7.61 -0.95 -10.32
N GLY A 139 7.72 0.35 -9.99
CA GLY A 139 7.38 1.44 -10.91
C GLY A 139 5.94 1.91 -10.86
N HIS A 140 5.11 1.44 -9.94
CA HIS A 140 3.82 2.06 -9.71
C HIS A 140 4.01 3.45 -9.13
N ARG A 141 3.26 4.42 -9.65
CA ARG A 141 3.42 5.83 -9.28
C ARG A 141 2.39 6.26 -8.26
N TRP A 142 2.89 6.92 -7.21
CA TRP A 142 2.12 7.46 -6.10
C TRP A 142 2.22 8.97 -6.08
N TYR A 143 1.08 9.61 -5.86
CA TYR A 143 0.97 11.06 -5.72
C TYR A 143 0.42 11.35 -4.33
N PHE A 144 1.22 12.01 -3.50
CA PHE A 144 0.82 12.39 -2.15
C PHE A 144 0.59 13.89 -2.08
N SER A 145 -0.49 14.30 -1.43
CA SER A 145 -0.84 15.70 -1.27
C SER A 145 -1.30 16.02 0.15
N GLU A 146 -1.03 17.23 0.56
CA GLU A 146 -1.50 17.81 1.81
C GLU A 146 -2.27 19.07 1.48
N PRO A 147 -3.58 19.17 1.82
CA PRO A 147 -4.36 20.38 1.66
C PRO A 147 -3.78 21.53 2.50
N LEU A 148 -3.80 22.73 1.95
CA LEU A 148 -3.42 23.94 2.67
C LEU A 148 -4.57 24.44 3.55
#